data_ea4b65c4f1d1bb5c1867c12c7d3b26eb
#
_entry.id   ea4b65c4f1d1bb5c1867c12c7d3b26eb
#
_cell.length_a   1.000
_cell.length_b   1.000
_cell.length_c   1.000
_cell.angle_alpha   90.00
_cell.angle_beta   90.00
_cell.angle_gamma   90.00
#
_symmetry.space_group_name_H-M   'P 1'
#
loop_
_entity.id
_entity.type
_entity.pdbx_description
1 polymer ?
#
loop_
_entity_poly.entity_id
_entity_poly.type
_entity_poly.pdbx_seq_one_letter_code
_entity_poly.pdbx_strand_id
1 'polypeptide(L)'
;MQPKCDYCDFFGEKYHCNNCKLFNRTRTTRLPQEIDCTLEELVEYINGTEDVTERFMVGDYKTIELYTGEEVKMILLDVEKDTLANGGTAKTTFGILQMDDRYRMNPTNTNRGGFAASTMNTVTLERIFRLLPDVLKQNIKLVNKKTTTGETSPDILTSVHQLFLFSEVEIKGDTQYSYAGEGEQYEYFATNRNRHFEDYTWLRSPYRGHSHYFCYVYGGDFGCNCASGHYAVAFGFCI
;
A
#
# COMPACT_ATOMS: atom_id res chain seq x y z
N MET A 1 -6.53 -36.50 -15.03
CA MET A 1 -7.02 -35.67 -13.88
C MET A 1 -5.96 -34.64 -13.62
N GLN A 2 -6.22 -33.37 -13.90
CA GLN A 2 -5.30 -32.29 -13.54
C GLN A 2 -5.42 -32.03 -12.03
N PRO A 3 -4.32 -31.77 -11.31
CA PRO A 3 -4.37 -31.49 -9.88
C PRO A 3 -5.16 -30.22 -9.64
N LYS A 4 -6.10 -30.27 -8.70
CA LYS A 4 -6.84 -29.11 -8.22
C LYS A 4 -5.90 -28.24 -7.42
N CYS A 5 -5.98 -26.93 -7.60
CA CYS A 5 -5.29 -25.95 -6.79
C CYS A 5 -6.02 -25.79 -5.46
N ASP A 6 -5.36 -26.00 -4.33
CA ASP A 6 -5.95 -25.87 -2.99
C ASP A 6 -6.55 -24.47 -2.73
N TYR A 7 -6.11 -23.48 -3.50
CA TYR A 7 -6.65 -22.11 -3.47
C TYR A 7 -8.06 -22.01 -4.09
N CYS A 8 -8.38 -22.87 -5.08
CA CYS A 8 -9.70 -22.91 -5.71
C CYS A 8 -10.73 -23.67 -4.88
N ASP A 9 -10.31 -24.64 -4.06
CA ASP A 9 -11.20 -25.39 -3.17
C ASP A 9 -11.68 -24.55 -1.96
N PHE A 10 -10.91 -23.51 -1.58
CA PHE A 10 -11.28 -22.64 -0.46
C PHE A 10 -12.43 -21.67 -0.77
N PHE A 11 -12.66 -21.34 -2.05
CA PHE A 11 -13.70 -20.40 -2.49
C PHE A 11 -14.93 -21.06 -3.14
N GLY A 12 -15.02 -22.39 -3.18
CA GLY A 12 -16.22 -23.12 -3.61
C GLY A 12 -16.61 -22.96 -5.09
N GLU A 13 -15.78 -22.36 -5.93
CA GLU A 13 -16.08 -22.12 -7.34
C GLU A 13 -15.21 -22.98 -8.26
N LYS A 14 -15.87 -23.73 -9.15
CA LYS A 14 -15.24 -24.55 -10.20
C LYS A 14 -14.74 -23.66 -11.35
N TYR A 15 -13.60 -22.99 -11.20
CA TYR A 15 -12.94 -22.35 -12.33
C TYR A 15 -11.87 -23.26 -12.92
N HIS A 16 -12.09 -23.72 -14.15
CA HIS A 16 -11.04 -24.30 -15.00
C HIS A 16 -10.16 -23.16 -15.52
N CYS A 17 -9.08 -22.84 -14.82
CA CYS A 17 -8.15 -21.79 -15.23
C CYS A 17 -7.01 -22.37 -16.07
N ASN A 18 -7.19 -22.45 -17.40
CA ASN A 18 -6.12 -22.85 -18.34
C ASN A 18 -5.02 -21.79 -18.52
N ASN A 19 -5.14 -20.60 -17.91
CA ASN A 19 -4.22 -19.46 -18.06
C ASN A 19 -3.88 -18.77 -16.72
N CYS A 20 -3.94 -19.48 -15.61
CA CYS A 20 -3.57 -18.89 -14.33
C CYS A 20 -2.06 -18.62 -14.30
N LYS A 21 -1.63 -17.35 -14.34
CA LYS A 21 -0.24 -16.92 -14.14
C LYS A 21 0.34 -17.43 -12.80
N LEU A 22 -0.53 -17.81 -11.86
CA LEU A 22 -0.17 -18.46 -10.58
C LEU A 22 0.37 -19.89 -10.77
N PHE A 23 0.05 -20.56 -11.89
CA PHE A 23 0.47 -21.96 -12.13
C PHE A 23 1.92 -22.09 -12.59
N ASN A 24 2.55 -21.02 -13.08
CA ASN A 24 3.93 -21.03 -13.58
C ASN A 24 4.98 -20.58 -12.54
N ARG A 25 4.54 -20.13 -11.35
CA ARG A 25 5.46 -19.91 -10.22
C ARG A 25 5.37 -21.13 -9.31
N THR A 26 6.46 -21.83 -9.10
CA THR A 26 6.63 -22.81 -8.00
C THR A 26 6.52 -22.04 -6.67
N ARG A 27 5.29 -21.62 -6.30
CA ARG A 27 5.06 -21.02 -4.99
C ARG A 27 5.20 -22.10 -3.93
N THR A 28 6.16 -21.92 -3.07
CA THR A 28 6.19 -22.59 -1.77
C THR A 28 4.85 -22.29 -1.07
N THR A 29 4.11 -23.32 -0.70
CA THR A 29 2.81 -23.24 0.00
C THR A 29 3.00 -22.88 1.49
N ARG A 30 3.97 -22.02 1.84
CA ARG A 30 4.17 -21.55 3.21
C ARG A 30 3.27 -20.37 3.54
N LEU A 31 2.93 -20.21 4.79
CA LEU A 31 2.26 -19.00 5.28
C LEU A 31 3.25 -17.83 5.34
N PRO A 32 2.76 -16.57 5.22
CA PRO A 32 3.56 -15.39 5.50
C PRO A 32 4.21 -15.46 6.88
N GLN A 33 5.47 -15.05 6.97
CA GLN A 33 6.26 -15.15 8.20
C GLN A 33 7.11 -13.90 8.42
N GLU A 34 7.65 -13.78 9.62
CA GLU A 34 8.65 -12.76 9.91
C GLU A 34 9.96 -13.05 9.15
N ILE A 35 10.54 -12.00 8.58
CA ILE A 35 11.79 -12.07 7.83
C ILE A 35 12.94 -12.17 8.84
N ASP A 36 13.59 -13.34 8.87
CA ASP A 36 14.69 -13.66 9.79
C ASP A 36 16.04 -13.23 9.21
N CYS A 37 16.27 -11.90 9.17
CA CYS A 37 17.56 -11.28 8.90
C CYS A 37 17.53 -9.83 9.43
N THR A 38 18.66 -9.14 9.50
CA THR A 38 18.68 -7.74 9.88
C THR A 38 18.01 -6.87 8.79
N LEU A 39 17.69 -5.64 9.12
CA LEU A 39 17.10 -4.71 8.14
C LEU A 39 18.09 -4.35 7.04
N GLU A 40 19.38 -4.23 7.39
CA GLU A 40 20.49 -4.01 6.47
C GLU A 40 20.64 -5.15 5.48
N GLU A 41 20.67 -6.40 5.97
CA GLU A 41 20.75 -7.60 5.12
C GLU A 41 19.53 -7.75 4.20
N LEU A 42 18.33 -7.40 4.68
CA LEU A 42 17.12 -7.39 3.85
C LEU A 42 17.26 -6.40 2.69
N VAL A 43 17.63 -5.16 3.00
CA VAL A 43 17.79 -4.10 2.00
C VAL A 43 18.92 -4.44 1.01
N GLU A 44 20.05 -4.96 1.49
CA GLU A 44 21.16 -5.40 0.64
C GLU A 44 20.73 -6.51 -0.31
N TYR A 45 20.00 -7.52 0.20
CA TYR A 45 19.47 -8.60 -0.62
C TYR A 45 18.53 -8.06 -1.71
N ILE A 46 17.55 -7.22 -1.36
CA ILE A 46 16.60 -6.65 -2.33
C ILE A 46 17.34 -5.85 -3.41
N ASN A 47 18.32 -5.04 -3.04
CA ASN A 47 19.08 -4.25 -4.01
C ASN A 47 19.97 -5.14 -4.91
N GLY A 48 20.49 -6.26 -4.39
CA GLY A 48 21.43 -7.15 -5.09
C GLY A 48 20.79 -8.24 -5.95
N THR A 49 19.55 -8.67 -5.65
CA THR A 49 18.89 -9.75 -6.40
C THR A 49 18.15 -9.26 -7.64
N GLU A 50 18.01 -10.13 -8.64
CA GLU A 50 17.11 -9.90 -9.77
C GLU A 50 15.68 -10.37 -9.48
N ASP A 51 15.50 -11.38 -8.62
CA ASP A 51 14.19 -11.92 -8.23
C ASP A 51 14.06 -12.03 -6.70
N VAL A 52 13.28 -11.11 -6.12
CA VAL A 52 12.99 -11.09 -4.68
C VAL A 52 12.17 -12.31 -4.26
N THR A 53 11.38 -12.88 -5.18
CA THR A 53 10.48 -14.00 -4.88
C THR A 53 11.20 -15.33 -4.65
N GLU A 54 12.49 -15.41 -4.94
CA GLU A 54 13.31 -16.58 -4.59
C GLU A 54 13.42 -16.76 -3.07
N ARG A 55 13.36 -15.67 -2.29
CA ARG A 55 13.54 -15.71 -0.84
C ARG A 55 12.30 -15.26 -0.07
N PHE A 56 11.57 -14.27 -0.57
CA PHE A 56 10.43 -13.65 0.10
C PHE A 56 9.14 -13.82 -0.70
N MET A 57 8.02 -13.85 0.00
CA MET A 57 6.68 -13.87 -0.61
C MET A 57 5.84 -12.72 -0.08
N VAL A 58 4.84 -12.32 -0.87
CA VAL A 58 3.85 -11.33 -0.46
C VAL A 58 3.20 -11.73 0.86
N GLY A 59 3.16 -10.81 1.79
CA GLY A 59 2.69 -11.02 3.16
C GLY A 59 3.81 -11.29 4.18
N ASP A 60 5.03 -11.64 3.76
CA ASP A 60 6.16 -11.68 4.69
C ASP A 60 6.37 -10.29 5.29
N TYR A 61 6.78 -10.23 6.54
CA TYR A 61 6.93 -8.96 7.25
C TYR A 61 8.22 -8.89 8.05
N LYS A 62 8.68 -7.69 8.30
CA LYS A 62 9.77 -7.38 9.21
C LYS A 62 9.28 -6.43 10.29
N THR A 63 9.48 -6.79 11.55
CA THR A 63 9.29 -5.85 12.67
C THR A 63 10.46 -4.89 12.71
N ILE A 64 10.18 -3.59 12.73
CA ILE A 64 11.16 -2.51 12.84
C ILE A 64 10.77 -1.58 13.98
N GLU A 65 11.75 -0.95 14.61
CA GLU A 65 11.57 0.07 15.63
C GLU A 65 11.73 1.47 14.99
N LEU A 66 10.74 2.33 15.19
CA LEU A 66 10.80 3.74 14.79
C LEU A 66 11.65 4.52 15.80
N TYR A 67 12.13 5.71 15.42
CA TYR A 67 12.87 6.59 16.36
C TYR A 67 12.06 7.06 17.58
N THR A 68 10.75 6.82 17.59
CA THR A 68 9.89 7.02 18.77
C THR A 68 9.99 5.89 19.79
N GLY A 69 10.59 4.75 19.44
CA GLY A 69 10.54 3.50 20.19
C GLY A 69 9.30 2.64 19.89
N GLU A 70 8.41 3.07 18.98
CA GLU A 70 7.27 2.29 18.52
C GLU A 70 7.74 1.15 17.59
N GLU A 71 7.30 -0.08 17.87
CA GLU A 71 7.51 -1.21 16.98
C GLU A 71 6.38 -1.31 15.96
N VAL A 72 6.72 -1.36 14.68
CA VAL A 72 5.77 -1.50 13.59
C VAL A 72 6.17 -2.63 12.65
N LYS A 73 5.18 -3.22 11.96
CA LYS A 73 5.42 -4.24 10.94
C LYS A 73 5.43 -3.62 9.56
N MET A 74 6.56 -3.72 8.85
CA MET A 74 6.62 -3.49 7.42
C MET A 74 6.33 -4.81 6.69
N ILE A 75 5.26 -4.85 5.92
CA ILE A 75 4.74 -6.03 5.23
C ILE A 75 5.03 -5.91 3.75
N LEU A 76 5.56 -6.98 3.13
CA LEU A 76 5.73 -7.03 1.67
C LEU A 76 4.36 -7.13 0.99
N LEU A 77 3.96 -6.07 0.29
CA LEU A 77 2.63 -5.95 -0.33
C LEU A 77 2.60 -6.44 -1.77
N ASP A 78 3.69 -6.21 -2.49
CA ASP A 78 3.82 -6.63 -3.89
C ASP A 78 5.30 -6.60 -4.34
N VAL A 79 5.57 -7.24 -5.47
CA VAL A 79 6.89 -7.29 -6.12
C VAL A 79 6.74 -6.78 -7.54
N GLU A 80 7.68 -5.93 -7.99
CA GLU A 80 7.69 -5.33 -9.34
C GLU A 80 6.37 -4.64 -9.73
N LYS A 81 5.79 -3.88 -8.80
CA LYS A 81 4.48 -3.24 -8.98
C LYS A 81 4.57 -1.74 -9.26
N ASP A 82 5.26 -0.99 -8.42
CA ASP A 82 5.24 0.47 -8.47
C ASP A 82 6.27 1.02 -9.46
N THR A 83 5.85 2.01 -10.25
CA THR A 83 6.71 2.68 -11.24
C THR A 83 7.65 3.67 -10.54
N LEU A 84 8.94 3.54 -10.77
CA LEU A 84 9.96 4.47 -10.28
C LEU A 84 9.83 5.85 -10.95
N ALA A 85 10.17 6.91 -10.24
CA ALA A 85 10.13 8.28 -10.76
C ALA A 85 11.10 8.50 -11.93
N ASN A 86 12.22 7.76 -11.95
CA ASN A 86 13.23 7.81 -13.00
C ASN A 86 13.08 6.73 -14.08
N GLY A 87 11.95 6.02 -14.09
CA GLY A 87 11.63 4.95 -15.02
C GLY A 87 11.98 3.55 -14.50
N GLY A 88 11.31 2.55 -15.06
CA GLY A 88 11.36 1.18 -14.56
C GLY A 88 10.43 0.93 -13.40
N THR A 89 10.59 -0.22 -12.73
CA THR A 89 9.72 -0.71 -11.67
C THR A 89 10.53 -0.92 -10.39
N ALA A 90 9.97 -0.58 -9.25
CA ALA A 90 10.54 -0.87 -7.94
C ALA A 90 10.51 -2.38 -7.69
N LYS A 91 11.56 -2.94 -7.11
CA LYS A 91 11.65 -4.38 -6.83
C LYS A 91 10.62 -4.85 -5.82
N THR A 92 10.36 -4.03 -4.80
CA THR A 92 9.41 -4.35 -3.73
C THR A 92 8.58 -3.14 -3.34
N THR A 93 7.34 -3.40 -2.95
CA THR A 93 6.50 -2.44 -2.23
C THR A 93 6.20 -3.00 -0.85
N PHE A 94 6.63 -2.28 0.16
CA PHE A 94 6.28 -2.54 1.56
C PHE A 94 5.20 -1.59 2.05
N GLY A 95 4.45 -2.02 3.07
CA GLY A 95 3.48 -1.21 3.78
C GLY A 95 3.60 -1.32 5.28
N ILE A 96 3.45 -0.20 5.98
CA ILE A 96 3.16 -0.14 7.41
C ILE A 96 1.68 0.19 7.52
N LEU A 97 0.89 -0.78 8.01
CA LEU A 97 -0.58 -0.70 7.94
C LEU A 97 -1.21 -0.13 9.21
N GLN A 98 -0.43 0.02 10.28
CA GLN A 98 -0.90 0.55 11.55
C GLN A 98 0.22 1.35 12.22
N MET A 99 -0.15 2.52 12.73
CA MET A 99 0.63 3.39 13.61
C MET A 99 -0.26 3.86 14.74
N ASP A 100 0.33 4.16 15.90
CA ASP A 100 -0.42 4.59 17.08
C ASP A 100 -1.07 5.97 16.91
N ASP A 101 -0.42 6.86 16.17
CA ASP A 101 -0.86 8.24 15.97
C ASP A 101 -1.97 8.38 14.93
N ARG A 102 -2.85 9.37 15.16
CA ARG A 102 -3.92 9.76 14.23
C ARG A 102 -3.70 11.15 13.68
N TYR A 103 -3.93 11.30 12.39
CA TYR A 103 -3.68 12.54 11.65
C TYR A 103 -4.88 12.93 10.79
N ARG A 104 -4.92 14.19 10.38
CA ARG A 104 -5.88 14.72 9.40
C ARG A 104 -5.25 14.77 8.02
N MET A 105 -6.08 14.64 6.98
CA MET A 105 -5.62 14.86 5.60
C MET A 105 -5.27 16.33 5.38
N ASN A 106 -6.13 17.26 5.86
CA ASN A 106 -5.93 18.70 5.78
C ASN A 106 -6.41 19.41 7.05
N PRO A 107 -5.89 20.59 7.38
CA PRO A 107 -6.36 21.41 8.51
C PRO A 107 -7.83 21.84 8.37
N THR A 108 -8.31 21.97 7.14
CA THR A 108 -9.68 22.34 6.78
C THR A 108 -10.34 21.27 5.94
N ASN A 109 -11.68 21.31 5.82
CA ASN A 109 -12.45 20.38 5.05
C ASN A 109 -12.32 20.71 3.54
N THR A 110 -11.25 20.26 2.91
CA THR A 110 -11.02 20.36 1.47
C THR A 110 -10.19 19.19 0.98
N ASN A 111 -10.50 18.68 -0.20
CA ASN A 111 -9.67 17.72 -0.93
C ASN A 111 -9.05 18.33 -2.20
N ARG A 112 -9.05 19.68 -2.30
CA ARG A 112 -8.53 20.41 -3.44
C ARG A 112 -7.04 20.09 -3.68
N GLY A 113 -6.71 19.79 -4.93
CA GLY A 113 -5.36 19.37 -5.33
C GLY A 113 -5.05 17.92 -5.01
N GLY A 114 -6.05 17.15 -4.51
CA GLY A 114 -5.93 15.75 -4.20
C GLY A 114 -4.93 15.45 -3.08
N PHE A 115 -4.41 14.23 -3.06
CA PHE A 115 -3.41 13.81 -2.09
C PHE A 115 -2.10 14.59 -2.23
N ALA A 116 -1.67 14.86 -3.46
CA ALA A 116 -0.39 15.54 -3.73
C ALA A 116 -0.28 16.90 -3.01
N ALA A 117 -1.38 17.66 -2.93
CA ALA A 117 -1.42 18.97 -2.27
C ALA A 117 -1.83 18.91 -0.79
N SER A 118 -2.19 17.74 -0.26
CA SER A 118 -2.66 17.61 1.12
C SER A 118 -1.56 17.85 2.14
N THR A 119 -1.94 18.33 3.34
CA THR A 119 -1.02 18.41 4.50
C THR A 119 -0.52 17.02 4.92
N MET A 120 -1.33 15.99 4.73
CA MET A 120 -0.91 14.61 4.96
C MET A 120 0.35 14.29 4.15
N ASN A 121 0.33 14.57 2.85
CA ASN A 121 1.48 14.31 1.98
C ASN A 121 2.66 15.25 2.26
N THR A 122 2.40 16.56 2.32
CA THR A 122 3.47 17.58 2.33
C THR A 122 4.12 17.82 3.70
N VAL A 123 3.48 17.40 4.78
CA VAL A 123 3.97 17.63 6.15
C VAL A 123 3.99 16.33 6.97
N THR A 124 2.86 15.59 6.99
CA THR A 124 2.72 14.46 7.91
C THR A 124 3.61 13.30 7.50
N LEU A 125 3.57 12.88 6.23
CA LEU A 125 4.42 11.78 5.74
C LEU A 125 5.90 12.14 5.79
N GLU A 126 6.27 13.41 5.60
CA GLU A 126 7.65 13.88 5.80
C GLU A 126 8.12 13.70 7.26
N ARG A 127 7.23 13.97 8.23
CA ARG A 127 7.52 13.73 9.66
C ARG A 127 7.65 12.22 9.93
N ILE A 128 6.76 11.42 9.42
CA ILE A 128 6.79 9.94 9.55
C ILE A 128 8.07 9.39 8.92
N PHE A 129 8.47 9.88 7.73
CA PHE A 129 9.71 9.47 7.08
C PHE A 129 10.94 9.65 7.98
N ARG A 130 10.99 10.76 8.74
CA ARG A 130 12.10 11.03 9.68
C ARG A 130 12.15 10.05 10.87
N LEU A 131 11.02 9.37 11.18
CA LEU A 131 10.97 8.37 12.24
C LEU A 131 11.48 7.00 11.80
N LEU A 132 11.62 6.75 10.51
CA LEU A 132 12.11 5.47 9.99
C LEU A 132 13.61 5.29 10.28
N PRO A 133 14.08 4.03 10.44
CA PRO A 133 15.51 3.72 10.52
C PRO A 133 16.31 4.30 9.35
N ASP A 134 17.56 4.68 9.59
CA ASP A 134 18.42 5.31 8.58
C ASP A 134 18.62 4.46 7.35
N VAL A 135 18.75 3.14 7.52
CA VAL A 135 18.89 2.21 6.39
C VAL A 135 17.68 2.26 5.45
N LEU A 136 16.46 2.41 5.95
CA LEU A 136 15.27 2.60 5.11
C LEU A 136 15.30 3.96 4.42
N LYS A 137 15.54 5.04 5.16
CA LYS A 137 15.58 6.41 4.61
C LYS A 137 16.57 6.55 3.44
N GLN A 138 17.69 5.84 3.51
CA GLN A 138 18.72 5.86 2.47
C GLN A 138 18.37 5.01 1.24
N ASN A 139 17.46 4.04 1.37
CA ASN A 139 17.14 3.07 0.33
C ASN A 139 15.75 3.18 -0.26
N ILE A 140 14.82 3.90 0.41
CA ILE A 140 13.48 4.16 -0.13
C ILE A 140 13.57 4.92 -1.45
N LYS A 141 12.95 4.36 -2.47
CA LYS A 141 12.93 4.89 -3.84
C LYS A 141 11.80 5.91 -4.00
N LEU A 142 12.02 6.85 -4.93
CA LEU A 142 10.97 7.74 -5.41
C LEU A 142 10.10 7.02 -6.43
N VAL A 143 8.80 7.00 -6.21
CA VAL A 143 7.81 6.33 -7.08
C VAL A 143 6.72 7.28 -7.55
N ASN A 144 6.16 7.00 -8.70
CA ASN A 144 5.03 7.70 -9.28
C ASN A 144 3.72 7.12 -8.72
N LYS A 145 2.90 7.96 -8.10
CA LYS A 145 1.55 7.59 -7.69
C LYS A 145 0.51 8.43 -8.40
N LYS A 146 -0.60 7.79 -8.76
CA LYS A 146 -1.73 8.41 -9.44
C LYS A 146 -2.83 8.71 -8.44
N THR A 147 -3.40 9.90 -8.49
CA THR A 147 -4.51 10.34 -7.64
C THR A 147 -5.34 11.38 -8.37
N THR A 148 -6.63 11.45 -8.14
CA THR A 148 -7.47 12.55 -8.66
C THR A 148 -7.09 13.87 -8.01
N THR A 149 -7.34 14.97 -8.74
CA THR A 149 -7.05 16.34 -8.28
C THR A 149 -8.01 16.84 -7.20
N GLY A 150 -9.01 16.04 -6.83
CA GLY A 150 -10.04 16.43 -5.88
C GLY A 150 -11.12 17.34 -6.48
N GLU A 151 -11.91 18.00 -5.61
CA GLU A 151 -13.02 18.87 -6.01
C GLU A 151 -14.04 18.21 -6.96
N THR A 152 -14.23 16.89 -6.79
CA THR A 152 -15.09 16.05 -7.65
C THR A 152 -14.61 15.91 -9.10
N SER A 153 -13.38 16.32 -9.41
CA SER A 153 -12.77 16.12 -10.74
C SER A 153 -12.32 14.66 -10.94
N PRO A 154 -12.59 14.07 -12.12
CA PRO A 154 -12.04 12.78 -12.50
C PRO A 154 -10.58 12.86 -13.00
N ASP A 155 -10.01 14.06 -13.11
CA ASP A 155 -8.67 14.26 -13.66
C ASP A 155 -7.61 13.61 -12.77
N ILE A 156 -6.78 12.75 -13.36
CA ILE A 156 -5.70 12.06 -12.69
C ILE A 156 -4.42 12.87 -12.75
N LEU A 157 -3.85 13.13 -11.59
CA LEU A 157 -2.50 13.68 -11.41
C LEU A 157 -1.52 12.56 -11.05
N THR A 158 -0.37 12.54 -11.70
CA THR A 158 0.78 11.72 -11.28
C THR A 158 1.72 12.59 -10.46
N SER A 159 2.08 12.12 -9.27
CA SER A 159 3.02 12.80 -8.37
C SER A 159 4.06 11.83 -7.81
N VAL A 160 5.21 12.37 -7.43
CA VAL A 160 6.37 11.59 -6.96
C VAL A 160 6.40 11.55 -5.43
N HIS A 161 6.62 10.36 -4.87
CA HIS A 161 6.56 10.13 -3.43
C HIS A 161 7.66 9.17 -2.96
N GLN A 162 8.18 9.39 -1.75
CA GLN A 162 8.96 8.40 -0.98
C GLN A 162 8.01 7.53 -0.15
N LEU A 163 7.14 8.16 0.63
CA LEU A 163 6.02 7.51 1.32
C LEU A 163 4.71 7.93 0.66
N PHE A 164 3.75 7.04 0.62
CA PHE A 164 2.42 7.32 0.05
C PHE A 164 1.32 6.59 0.81
N LEU A 165 0.14 7.19 0.96
CA LEU A 165 -1.05 6.47 1.39
C LEU A 165 -1.54 5.56 0.24
N PHE A 166 -2.25 4.50 0.59
CA PHE A 166 -2.90 3.64 -0.41
C PHE A 166 -4.14 4.32 -1.00
N SER A 167 -4.45 4.05 -2.27
CA SER A 167 -5.74 4.42 -2.85
C SER A 167 -6.81 3.36 -2.54
N GLU A 168 -8.07 3.73 -2.77
CA GLU A 168 -9.17 2.77 -2.68
C GLU A 168 -8.95 1.56 -3.61
N VAL A 169 -8.51 1.82 -4.85
CA VAL A 169 -8.23 0.76 -5.84
C VAL A 169 -7.09 -0.15 -5.40
N GLU A 170 -6.02 0.39 -4.83
CA GLU A 170 -4.85 -0.39 -4.40
C GLU A 170 -5.18 -1.37 -3.27
N ILE A 171 -6.19 -1.06 -2.44
CA ILE A 171 -6.65 -1.98 -1.39
C ILE A 171 -7.82 -2.83 -1.89
N LYS A 172 -8.86 -2.21 -2.46
CA LYS A 172 -10.14 -2.88 -2.78
C LYS A 172 -10.10 -3.68 -4.08
N GLY A 173 -9.34 -3.19 -5.08
CA GLY A 173 -9.30 -3.73 -6.44
C GLY A 173 -10.29 -3.07 -7.40
N ASP A 174 -11.24 -2.30 -6.89
CA ASP A 174 -12.20 -1.51 -7.65
C ASP A 174 -12.49 -0.17 -6.96
N THR A 175 -13.38 0.64 -7.53
CA THR A 175 -13.78 1.94 -6.97
C THR A 175 -15.23 1.94 -6.51
N GLN A 176 -15.47 2.39 -5.30
CA GLN A 176 -16.81 2.63 -4.76
C GLN A 176 -17.03 4.12 -4.50
N TYR A 177 -16.05 4.77 -3.93
CA TYR A 177 -16.11 6.18 -3.51
C TYR A 177 -15.17 7.09 -4.31
N SER A 178 -14.08 6.57 -4.85
CA SER A 178 -13.12 7.31 -5.67
C SER A 178 -13.40 7.18 -7.17
N TYR A 179 -12.60 7.83 -8.00
CA TYR A 179 -12.57 7.63 -9.45
C TYR A 179 -11.56 6.53 -9.81
N ALA A 180 -11.78 5.87 -10.96
CA ALA A 180 -10.83 4.92 -11.52
C ALA A 180 -9.52 5.59 -11.94
N GLY A 181 -8.44 4.79 -12.00
CA GLY A 181 -7.13 5.26 -12.49
C GLY A 181 -6.14 5.64 -11.39
N GLU A 182 -6.48 5.47 -10.11
CA GLU A 182 -5.59 5.76 -8.98
C GLU A 182 -4.63 4.61 -8.61
N GLY A 183 -4.35 3.71 -9.54
CA GLY A 183 -3.46 2.57 -9.36
C GLY A 183 -4.15 1.24 -9.66
N GLU A 184 -3.53 0.17 -9.19
CA GLU A 184 -4.02 -1.20 -9.29
C GLU A 184 -3.86 -1.89 -7.94
N GLN A 185 -4.69 -2.89 -7.65
CA GLN A 185 -4.65 -3.62 -6.39
C GLN A 185 -3.31 -4.29 -6.14
N TYR A 186 -2.77 -4.13 -4.93
CA TYR A 186 -1.62 -4.89 -4.47
C TYR A 186 -2.01 -6.36 -4.21
N GLU A 187 -1.10 -7.27 -4.53
CA GLU A 187 -1.31 -8.71 -4.34
C GLU A 187 -1.68 -9.05 -2.88
N TYR A 188 -1.06 -8.40 -1.91
CA TYR A 188 -1.37 -8.59 -0.49
C TYR A 188 -2.85 -8.38 -0.18
N PHE A 189 -3.47 -7.35 -0.76
CA PHE A 189 -4.88 -7.03 -0.56
C PHE A 189 -5.84 -7.80 -1.47
N ALA A 190 -5.36 -8.72 -2.31
CA ALA A 190 -6.25 -9.56 -3.13
C ALA A 190 -7.17 -10.44 -2.27
N THR A 191 -6.76 -10.75 -1.03
CA THR A 191 -7.62 -11.45 -0.06
C THR A 191 -8.37 -10.46 0.83
N ASN A 192 -9.67 -10.68 1.04
CA ASN A 192 -10.50 -9.81 1.89
C ASN A 192 -9.98 -9.70 3.33
N ARG A 193 -9.40 -10.79 3.88
CA ARG A 193 -8.83 -10.79 5.23
C ARG A 193 -7.76 -9.72 5.41
N ASN A 194 -6.93 -9.48 4.42
CA ASN A 194 -5.83 -8.52 4.49
C ASN A 194 -6.29 -7.07 4.34
N ARG A 195 -7.58 -6.82 4.00
CA ARG A 195 -8.20 -5.49 3.94
C ARG A 195 -8.82 -5.07 5.28
N HIS A 196 -8.72 -5.90 6.32
CA HIS A 196 -9.25 -5.60 7.63
C HIS A 196 -8.30 -4.69 8.41
N PHE A 197 -8.62 -3.39 8.43
CA PHE A 197 -7.95 -2.39 9.24
C PHE A 197 -8.70 -2.21 10.57
N GLU A 198 -8.00 -2.27 11.68
CA GLU A 198 -8.59 -2.21 13.02
C GLU A 198 -9.12 -0.82 13.39
N ASP A 199 -8.62 0.22 12.68
CA ASP A 199 -9.03 1.60 12.89
C ASP A 199 -9.42 2.27 11.57
N TYR A 200 -10.22 3.36 11.68
CA TYR A 200 -10.49 4.22 10.53
C TYR A 200 -9.16 4.74 9.97
N THR A 201 -8.81 4.30 8.78
CA THR A 201 -7.50 4.56 8.16
C THR A 201 -7.67 5.36 6.87
N TRP A 202 -6.98 6.50 6.77
CA TRP A 202 -7.02 7.34 5.58
C TRP A 202 -6.49 6.65 4.33
N LEU A 203 -7.19 6.90 3.22
CA LEU A 203 -6.74 6.61 1.87
C LEU A 203 -6.37 7.91 1.15
N ARG A 204 -5.46 7.83 0.14
CA ARG A 204 -5.11 9.02 -0.64
C ARG A 204 -6.21 9.46 -1.61
N SER A 205 -7.21 8.63 -1.85
CA SER A 205 -8.31 8.86 -2.79
C SER A 205 -9.23 9.97 -2.31
N PRO A 206 -9.35 11.11 -3.04
CA PRO A 206 -10.43 12.06 -2.81
C PRO A 206 -11.78 11.42 -3.13
N TYR A 207 -12.80 11.75 -2.34
CA TYR A 207 -14.16 11.29 -2.60
C TYR A 207 -14.74 11.98 -3.83
N ARG A 208 -15.23 11.19 -4.79
CA ARG A 208 -15.78 11.70 -6.06
C ARG A 208 -17.08 12.49 -5.91
N GLY A 209 -17.79 12.34 -4.81
CA GLY A 209 -19.11 12.98 -4.59
C GLY A 209 -19.04 14.29 -3.81
N HIS A 210 -17.89 14.65 -3.24
CA HIS A 210 -17.81 15.84 -2.37
C HIS A 210 -16.39 16.38 -2.24
N SER A 211 -16.23 17.70 -2.40
CA SER A 211 -14.94 18.41 -2.37
C SER A 211 -14.27 18.53 -0.99
N HIS A 212 -14.92 18.04 0.07
CA HIS A 212 -14.43 18.12 1.45
C HIS A 212 -13.90 16.82 2.02
N TYR A 213 -14.09 15.68 1.30
CA TYR A 213 -13.87 14.36 1.85
C TYR A 213 -12.72 13.63 1.16
N PHE A 214 -12.02 12.80 1.94
CA PHE A 214 -11.17 11.72 1.46
C PHE A 214 -11.78 10.37 1.84
N CYS A 215 -11.41 9.33 1.10
CA CYS A 215 -11.81 7.97 1.41
C CYS A 215 -11.06 7.44 2.64
N TYR A 216 -11.64 6.45 3.31
CA TYR A 216 -11.01 5.67 4.38
C TYR A 216 -11.40 4.19 4.25
N VAL A 217 -10.67 3.32 4.97
CA VAL A 217 -11.01 1.92 5.19
C VAL A 217 -11.10 1.64 6.70
N TYR A 218 -12.04 0.77 7.10
CA TYR A 218 -12.20 0.29 8.47
C TYR A 218 -12.89 -1.08 8.46
N GLY A 219 -12.36 -2.09 9.15
CA GLY A 219 -12.94 -3.43 9.23
C GLY A 219 -13.13 -4.14 7.88
N GLY A 220 -12.47 -3.69 6.82
CA GLY A 220 -12.67 -4.17 5.45
C GLY A 220 -13.73 -3.39 4.66
N ASP A 221 -14.49 -2.50 5.31
CA ASP A 221 -15.45 -1.61 4.68
C ASP A 221 -14.79 -0.28 4.28
N PHE A 222 -15.30 0.32 3.21
CA PHE A 222 -14.81 1.60 2.69
C PHE A 222 -15.84 2.70 2.93
N GLY A 223 -15.37 3.91 3.12
CA GLY A 223 -16.20 5.08 3.31
C GLY A 223 -15.44 6.38 2.99
N CYS A 224 -16.05 7.51 3.33
CA CYS A 224 -15.45 8.82 3.14
C CYS A 224 -15.79 9.74 4.31
N ASN A 225 -14.87 10.67 4.63
CA ASN A 225 -15.10 11.64 5.69
C ASN A 225 -14.36 12.95 5.44
N CYS A 226 -14.72 13.97 6.25
CA CYS A 226 -14.13 15.29 6.22
C CYS A 226 -12.60 15.23 6.35
N ALA A 227 -11.90 15.94 5.46
CA ALA A 227 -10.44 15.97 5.41
C ALA A 227 -9.77 16.43 6.73
N SER A 228 -10.50 17.15 7.60
CA SER A 228 -10.02 17.60 8.91
C SER A 228 -10.22 16.56 10.02
N GLY A 229 -10.85 15.41 9.75
CA GLY A 229 -10.97 14.29 10.70
C GLY A 229 -9.60 13.70 11.05
N HIS A 230 -9.47 13.14 12.26
CA HIS A 230 -8.24 12.48 12.70
C HIS A 230 -8.42 10.97 12.63
N TYR A 231 -7.72 10.33 11.72
CA TYR A 231 -7.74 8.89 11.51
C TYR A 231 -6.33 8.32 11.49
N ALA A 232 -6.24 7.01 11.62
CA ALA A 232 -4.99 6.27 11.50
C ALA A 232 -4.37 6.46 10.11
N VAL A 233 -3.07 6.24 10.04
CA VAL A 233 -2.28 6.32 8.82
C VAL A 233 -1.67 4.97 8.52
N ALA A 234 -1.94 4.47 7.32
CA ALA A 234 -1.21 3.37 6.70
C ALA A 234 -0.50 3.90 5.46
N PHE A 235 0.75 3.53 5.29
CA PHE A 235 1.52 4.04 4.17
C PHE A 235 2.38 2.96 3.53
N GLY A 236 2.64 3.14 2.23
CA GLY A 236 3.56 2.33 1.45
C GLY A 236 4.84 3.06 1.12
N PHE A 237 5.87 2.28 0.82
CA PHE A 237 7.16 2.71 0.28
C PHE A 237 7.81 1.59 -0.52
N CYS A 238 8.77 1.93 -1.37
CA CYS A 238 9.45 0.97 -2.24
C CYS A 238 10.96 0.93 -1.98
N ILE A 239 11.54 -0.25 -2.16
CA ILE A 239 12.99 -0.50 -2.13
C ILE A 239 13.44 -1.06 -3.47
#